data_0942a81248952a64b089aa4e8aa7371a
#
_entry.id   0942a81248952a64b089aa4e8aa7371a
#
_cell.length_a   1.000
_cell.length_b   1.000
_cell.length_c   1.000
_cell.angle_alpha   90.00
_cell.angle_beta   90.00
_cell.angle_gamma   90.00
#
_symmetry.space_group_name_H-M   'P 1'
#
loop_
_entity.id
_entity.type
_entity.pdbx_description
1 polymer ?
#
loop_
_entity_poly.entity_id
_entity_poly.type
_entity_poly.pdbx_seq_one_letter_code
_entity_poly.pdbx_strand_id
1 'polypeptide(L)'
;MSRYVFTSESVTEGHPDKICDQISDAVLDALLSQDPASRVACETVVNTGLCLITGEVTTAAKVDFNHLVRDVIDGIGYRGYRAGGFDARSCAVLIALDQQSPDIAQGVDEAEDHAGDPLDKVGAGDQGIMFGYACDETPELMPLPISLAHRLARGLAEVRHRGCLPYLLPDGKTQVSVVYEDDLPVAIDTLLISTQHEAEIDGISEDKALREKIANDLWNHVVEPATADLRLKPDRSSTRFLVNPTGKFVVGGPQGDAGLTGRKIIVDTYGGYARHGGGAFSGKDPTKVDRSAAYAARYVAKAIVAAGLARKTEVQLSYAIGVAKPVSILVESFGTSQLSNSDLTALVQEHFDLRPGAIIETFGLRTLPQQRGGRFYRDIAAYGHFGRSDLNLPWEDVSTIAQTLKQATADLARTGSRG
;
A
#
# COMPACT_ATOMS: atom_id res chain seq x y z
N MET A 1 0.55 -23.15 24.62
CA MET A 1 1.34 -22.02 24.07
C MET A 1 1.65 -22.33 22.62
N SER A 2 1.07 -21.57 21.72
CA SER A 2 1.42 -21.65 20.29
C SER A 2 2.63 -20.76 20.03
N ARG A 3 3.69 -21.30 19.42
CA ARG A 3 4.87 -20.52 19.00
C ARG A 3 5.08 -20.73 17.51
N TYR A 4 5.18 -19.62 16.78
CA TYR A 4 5.42 -19.65 15.33
C TYR A 4 6.23 -18.43 14.90
N VAL A 5 6.79 -18.48 13.69
CA VAL A 5 7.46 -17.35 13.06
C VAL A 5 6.61 -16.91 11.86
N PHE A 6 6.32 -15.61 11.78
CA PHE A 6 5.64 -15.01 10.64
C PHE A 6 6.56 -14.03 9.93
N THR A 7 6.51 -14.01 8.59
CA THR A 7 7.42 -13.22 7.77
C THR A 7 6.65 -12.38 6.78
N SER A 8 7.01 -11.10 6.68
CA SER A 8 6.55 -10.19 5.63
C SER A 8 7.73 -9.58 4.90
N GLU A 9 7.50 -9.12 3.67
CA GLU A 9 8.49 -8.43 2.85
C GLU A 9 7.97 -7.08 2.36
N SER A 10 8.91 -6.20 2.03
CA SER A 10 8.65 -4.94 1.33
C SER A 10 9.74 -4.67 0.30
N VAL A 11 9.50 -3.69 -0.54
CA VAL A 11 10.44 -3.28 -1.59
C VAL A 11 10.59 -1.76 -1.62
N THR A 12 11.71 -1.27 -2.14
CA THR A 12 11.94 0.16 -2.31
C THR A 12 11.14 0.72 -3.48
N GLU A 13 11.05 2.05 -3.56
CA GLU A 13 10.46 2.78 -4.70
C GLU A 13 11.13 2.47 -6.04
N GLY A 14 12.39 2.02 -6.02
CA GLY A 14 13.16 1.67 -7.22
C GLY A 14 13.03 0.21 -7.66
N HIS A 15 12.27 -0.61 -6.95
CA HIS A 15 11.93 -1.95 -7.42
C HIS A 15 11.09 -1.88 -8.71
N PRO A 16 11.34 -2.70 -9.74
CA PRO A 16 10.67 -2.60 -11.05
C PRO A 16 9.14 -2.53 -10.97
N ASP A 17 8.49 -3.39 -10.17
CA ASP A 17 7.04 -3.34 -10.01
C ASP A 17 6.59 -2.04 -9.33
N LYS A 18 7.37 -1.50 -8.38
CA LYS A 18 7.02 -0.24 -7.71
C LYS A 18 7.29 1.00 -8.55
N ILE A 19 8.20 0.95 -9.49
CA ILE A 19 8.33 1.97 -10.54
C ILE A 19 7.02 2.03 -11.34
N CYS A 20 6.49 0.85 -11.76
CA CYS A 20 5.25 0.76 -12.51
C CYS A 20 4.05 1.30 -11.73
N ASP A 21 3.91 0.93 -10.45
CA ASP A 21 2.85 1.42 -9.57
C ASP A 21 2.91 2.96 -9.44
N GLN A 22 4.10 3.52 -9.22
CA GLN A 22 4.28 4.97 -9.11
C GLN A 22 3.99 5.72 -10.42
N ILE A 23 4.33 5.14 -11.57
CA ILE A 23 4.01 5.74 -12.89
C ILE A 23 2.50 5.71 -13.12
N SER A 24 1.84 4.57 -12.91
CA SER A 24 0.40 4.42 -13.08
C SER A 24 -0.39 5.36 -12.16
N ASP A 25 0.04 5.52 -10.91
CA ASP A 25 -0.57 6.46 -9.97
C ASP A 25 -0.21 7.93 -10.25
N ALA A 26 0.94 8.22 -10.84
CA ALA A 26 1.25 9.57 -11.31
C ALA A 26 0.37 9.97 -12.50
N VAL A 27 0.05 9.04 -13.40
CA VAL A 27 -0.94 9.25 -14.47
C VAL A 27 -2.30 9.56 -13.86
N LEU A 28 -2.76 8.77 -12.90
CA LEU A 28 -4.02 9.00 -12.20
C LEU A 28 -4.07 10.37 -11.51
N ASP A 29 -3.03 10.74 -10.77
CA ASP A 29 -2.91 12.05 -10.10
C ASP A 29 -2.99 13.21 -11.10
N ALA A 30 -2.28 13.12 -12.21
CA ALA A 30 -2.24 14.17 -13.23
C ALA A 30 -3.60 14.37 -13.91
N LEU A 31 -4.34 13.28 -14.12
CA LEU A 31 -5.67 13.31 -14.73
C LEU A 31 -6.72 13.87 -13.75
N LEU A 32 -6.82 13.31 -12.53
CA LEU A 32 -7.78 13.74 -11.52
C LEU A 32 -7.54 15.18 -11.05
N SER A 33 -6.31 15.66 -11.05
CA SER A 33 -6.01 17.04 -10.70
C SER A 33 -6.62 18.07 -11.64
N GLN A 34 -6.83 17.72 -12.91
CA GLN A 34 -7.42 18.58 -13.94
C GLN A 34 -8.91 18.27 -14.18
N ASP A 35 -9.28 16.99 -14.08
CA ASP A 35 -10.64 16.48 -14.29
C ASP A 35 -10.98 15.41 -13.23
N PRO A 36 -11.62 15.81 -12.11
CA PRO A 36 -12.03 14.87 -11.06
C PRO A 36 -13.03 13.80 -11.52
N ALA A 37 -13.63 13.95 -12.69
CA ALA A 37 -14.53 12.96 -13.27
C ALA A 37 -13.81 11.91 -14.14
N SER A 38 -12.50 12.03 -14.32
CA SER A 38 -11.70 11.08 -15.11
C SER A 38 -11.93 9.63 -14.69
N ARG A 39 -12.08 8.76 -15.70
CA ARG A 39 -12.08 7.31 -15.55
C ARG A 39 -10.72 6.79 -16.00
N VAL A 40 -10.05 6.05 -15.12
CA VAL A 40 -8.67 5.64 -15.35
C VAL A 40 -8.48 4.19 -14.94
N ALA A 41 -7.96 3.41 -15.85
CA ALA A 41 -7.39 2.09 -15.61
C ALA A 41 -6.06 2.06 -16.37
N CYS A 42 -5.00 2.53 -15.73
CA CYS A 42 -3.66 2.67 -16.32
C CYS A 42 -2.71 1.64 -15.74
N GLU A 43 -2.14 0.85 -16.61
CA GLU A 43 -1.11 -0.13 -16.27
C GLU A 43 0.22 0.27 -16.90
N THR A 44 1.31 -0.07 -16.23
CA THR A 44 2.67 0.23 -16.67
C THR A 44 3.49 -1.05 -16.72
N VAL A 45 4.33 -1.17 -17.74
CA VAL A 45 5.35 -2.20 -17.88
C VAL A 45 6.70 -1.53 -18.03
N VAL A 46 7.70 -1.96 -17.27
CA VAL A 46 9.09 -1.54 -17.44
C VAL A 46 10.00 -2.73 -17.68
N ASN A 47 11.02 -2.52 -18.51
CA ASN A 47 12.10 -3.45 -18.74
C ASN A 47 13.35 -2.65 -19.16
N THR A 48 14.47 -3.30 -19.43
CA THR A 48 15.70 -2.63 -19.90
C THR A 48 15.40 -1.65 -21.03
N GLY A 49 15.62 -0.35 -20.76
CA GLY A 49 15.45 0.73 -21.76
C GLY A 49 14.02 1.03 -22.21
N LEU A 50 13.00 0.44 -21.59
CA LEU A 50 11.59 0.57 -22.01
C LEU A 50 10.66 0.88 -20.82
N CYS A 51 9.75 1.83 -21.04
CA CYS A 51 8.55 2.02 -20.24
C CYS A 51 7.34 2.08 -21.18
N LEU A 52 6.37 1.21 -20.98
CA LEU A 52 5.07 1.20 -21.67
C LEU A 52 3.99 1.54 -20.67
N ILE A 53 3.16 2.56 -20.96
CA ILE A 53 1.87 2.77 -20.29
C ILE A 53 0.74 2.33 -21.20
N THR A 54 -0.21 1.57 -20.67
CA THR A 54 -1.33 0.98 -21.41
C THR A 54 -2.59 0.99 -20.56
N GLY A 55 -3.74 0.77 -21.16
CA GLY A 55 -5.03 0.72 -20.48
C GLY A 55 -6.06 1.67 -21.06
N GLU A 56 -7.09 1.99 -20.27
CA GLU A 56 -8.23 2.80 -20.73
C GLU A 56 -8.35 4.07 -19.89
N VAL A 57 -8.52 5.20 -20.59
CA VAL A 57 -8.67 6.53 -19.97
C VAL A 57 -9.78 7.31 -20.67
N THR A 58 -10.75 7.80 -19.89
CA THR A 58 -11.77 8.76 -20.36
C THR A 58 -11.62 10.02 -19.51
N THR A 59 -11.21 11.14 -20.14
CA THR A 59 -10.89 12.38 -19.43
C THR A 59 -10.97 13.59 -20.35
N ALA A 60 -11.22 14.77 -19.78
CA ALA A 60 -11.04 16.07 -20.41
C ALA A 60 -9.65 16.68 -20.16
N ALA A 61 -8.85 16.07 -19.29
CA ALA A 61 -7.51 16.54 -18.96
C ALA A 61 -6.52 16.41 -20.13
N LYS A 62 -5.50 17.26 -20.14
CA LYS A 62 -4.41 17.22 -21.11
C LYS A 62 -3.08 17.03 -20.37
N VAL A 63 -2.44 15.88 -20.58
CA VAL A 63 -1.21 15.49 -19.89
C VAL A 63 -0.13 15.12 -20.90
N ASP A 64 1.07 15.64 -20.72
CA ASP A 64 2.27 15.14 -21.39
C ASP A 64 2.78 13.89 -20.64
N PHE A 65 2.28 12.74 -21.05
CA PHE A 65 2.64 11.47 -20.42
C PHE A 65 4.13 11.12 -20.58
N ASN A 66 4.77 11.55 -21.68
CA ASN A 66 6.19 11.28 -21.87
C ASN A 66 7.03 12.01 -20.82
N HIS A 67 6.72 13.28 -20.59
CA HIS A 67 7.40 14.09 -19.56
C HIS A 67 7.12 13.53 -18.16
N LEU A 68 5.86 13.27 -17.85
CA LEU A 68 5.42 12.72 -16.56
C LEU A 68 6.16 11.42 -16.20
N VAL A 69 6.23 10.45 -17.12
CA VAL A 69 6.92 9.17 -16.90
C VAL A 69 8.40 9.40 -16.59
N ARG A 70 9.08 10.27 -17.37
CA ARG A 70 10.49 10.59 -17.14
C ARG A 70 10.74 11.26 -15.80
N ASP A 71 9.86 12.16 -15.37
CA ASP A 71 9.96 12.82 -14.07
C ASP A 71 9.80 11.83 -12.91
N VAL A 72 8.92 10.82 -13.06
CA VAL A 72 8.79 9.75 -12.06
C VAL A 72 10.09 8.93 -11.97
N ILE A 73 10.60 8.47 -13.10
CA ILE A 73 11.82 7.64 -13.17
C ILE A 73 13.04 8.42 -12.64
N ASP A 74 13.18 9.69 -13.02
CA ASP A 74 14.27 10.57 -12.55
C ASP A 74 14.16 10.82 -11.04
N GLY A 75 12.96 11.09 -10.53
CA GLY A 75 12.70 11.30 -9.11
C GLY A 75 13.03 10.09 -8.23
N ILE A 76 12.84 8.87 -8.73
CA ILE A 76 13.26 7.63 -8.08
C ILE A 76 14.79 7.52 -8.02
N GLY A 77 15.49 8.07 -9.00
CA GLY A 77 16.96 8.09 -9.04
C GLY A 77 17.59 7.27 -10.18
N TYR A 78 16.82 6.83 -11.16
CA TYR A 78 17.31 6.20 -12.36
C TYR A 78 17.79 7.24 -13.37
N ARG A 79 18.99 7.74 -13.19
CA ARG A 79 19.61 8.80 -14.00
C ARG A 79 21.09 8.60 -14.26
N GLY A 80 21.51 8.89 -15.49
CA GLY A 80 22.89 8.84 -15.92
C GLY A 80 23.48 7.42 -15.90
N TYR A 81 24.79 7.30 -15.72
CA TYR A 81 25.48 6.01 -15.75
C TYR A 81 25.05 5.04 -14.63
N ARG A 82 24.52 5.57 -13.52
CA ARG A 82 24.02 4.77 -12.39
C ARG A 82 22.68 4.09 -12.69
N ALA A 83 21.98 4.50 -13.73
CA ALA A 83 20.71 3.91 -14.13
C ALA A 83 20.87 2.54 -14.82
N GLY A 84 22.09 2.13 -15.11
CA GLY A 84 22.34 0.91 -15.89
C GLY A 84 21.70 0.99 -17.27
N GLY A 85 20.90 0.02 -17.63
CA GLY A 85 20.14 0.00 -18.88
C GLY A 85 18.77 0.70 -18.84
N PHE A 86 18.40 1.35 -17.71
CA PHE A 86 17.11 2.04 -17.54
C PHE A 86 17.34 3.45 -17.01
N ASP A 87 17.32 4.44 -17.89
CA ASP A 87 17.61 5.84 -17.60
C ASP A 87 16.43 6.73 -18.01
N ALA A 88 16.03 7.65 -17.14
CA ALA A 88 14.90 8.56 -17.36
C ALA A 88 15.00 9.36 -18.66
N ARG A 89 16.22 9.69 -19.14
CA ARG A 89 16.43 10.51 -20.33
C ARG A 89 16.46 9.70 -21.61
N SER A 90 16.89 8.43 -21.54
CA SER A 90 17.17 7.62 -22.74
C SER A 90 16.23 6.43 -22.92
N CYS A 91 15.45 6.02 -21.91
CA CYS A 91 14.49 4.93 -22.07
C CYS A 91 13.40 5.30 -23.10
N ALA A 92 12.96 4.31 -23.86
CA ALA A 92 11.80 4.45 -24.72
C ALA A 92 10.53 4.55 -23.85
N VAL A 93 9.70 5.57 -24.10
CA VAL A 93 8.39 5.69 -23.48
C VAL A 93 7.33 5.47 -24.55
N LEU A 94 6.60 4.37 -24.42
CA LEU A 94 5.49 4.01 -25.28
C LEU A 94 4.17 4.27 -24.59
N ILE A 95 3.17 4.78 -25.33
CA ILE A 95 1.87 5.14 -24.81
C ILE A 95 0.83 4.41 -25.66
N ALA A 96 0.03 3.55 -25.04
CA ALA A 96 -1.03 2.75 -25.63
C ALA A 96 -2.28 2.84 -24.75
N LEU A 97 -2.81 4.07 -24.59
CA LEU A 97 -4.01 4.35 -23.82
C LEU A 97 -5.19 4.53 -24.78
N ASP A 98 -6.24 3.74 -24.56
CA ASP A 98 -7.49 3.77 -25.31
C ASP A 98 -8.62 4.43 -24.50
N GLN A 99 -9.77 4.65 -25.10
CA GLN A 99 -10.98 5.08 -24.40
C GLN A 99 -11.69 3.88 -23.79
N GLN A 100 -12.28 4.07 -22.60
CA GLN A 100 -13.10 3.03 -21.96
C GLN A 100 -14.30 2.64 -22.82
N SER A 101 -14.64 1.34 -22.83
CA SER A 101 -15.82 0.82 -23.51
C SER A 101 -17.10 1.49 -22.99
N PRO A 102 -18.00 1.95 -23.91
CA PRO A 102 -19.29 2.49 -23.50
C PRO A 102 -20.16 1.50 -22.71
N ASP A 103 -20.01 0.20 -22.95
CA ASP A 103 -20.79 -0.85 -22.27
C ASP A 103 -20.42 -0.95 -20.77
N ILE A 104 -19.15 -0.75 -20.43
CA ILE A 104 -18.68 -0.72 -19.04
C ILE A 104 -19.15 0.57 -18.35
N ALA A 105 -19.15 1.70 -19.06
CA ALA A 105 -19.53 2.98 -18.49
C ALA A 105 -20.99 3.01 -18.00
N GLN A 106 -21.93 2.34 -18.70
CA GLN A 106 -23.35 2.34 -18.36
C GLN A 106 -23.63 1.89 -16.92
N GLY A 107 -23.08 0.75 -16.49
CA GLY A 107 -23.32 0.19 -15.16
C GLY A 107 -22.62 0.94 -14.02
N VAL A 108 -21.59 1.75 -14.35
CA VAL A 108 -20.83 2.53 -13.36
C VAL A 108 -21.43 3.92 -13.14
N ASP A 109 -21.99 4.51 -14.19
CA ASP A 109 -22.54 5.87 -14.14
C ASP A 109 -23.97 5.92 -13.58
N GLU A 110 -24.72 4.81 -13.67
CA GLU A 110 -26.06 4.69 -13.10
C GLU A 110 -26.27 3.26 -12.56
N ALA A 111 -26.20 3.11 -11.25
CA ALA A 111 -26.34 1.81 -10.59
C ALA A 111 -27.75 1.23 -10.75
N GLU A 112 -27.85 -0.10 -10.87
CA GLU A 112 -29.13 -0.83 -11.04
C GLU A 112 -30.04 -0.65 -9.82
N ASP A 113 -29.48 -0.55 -8.61
CA ASP A 113 -30.20 -0.40 -7.34
C ASP A 113 -30.41 1.06 -6.91
N HIS A 114 -30.29 2.02 -7.85
CA HIS A 114 -30.45 3.45 -7.60
C HIS A 114 -31.88 3.78 -7.12
N ALA A 115 -32.00 4.24 -5.87
CA ALA A 115 -33.26 4.55 -5.20
C ALA A 115 -33.54 6.07 -5.05
N GLY A 116 -32.85 6.93 -5.80
CA GLY A 116 -33.02 8.38 -5.77
C GLY A 116 -32.05 9.14 -4.87
N ASP A 117 -31.25 8.46 -4.07
CA ASP A 117 -30.11 9.07 -3.34
C ASP A 117 -28.98 9.32 -4.34
N PRO A 118 -28.39 10.54 -4.42
CA PRO A 118 -27.25 10.82 -5.28
C PRO A 118 -26.04 9.87 -5.08
N LEU A 119 -25.84 9.33 -3.87
CA LEU A 119 -24.78 8.39 -3.55
C LEU A 119 -25.01 6.99 -4.11
N ASP A 120 -26.26 6.64 -4.45
CA ASP A 120 -26.59 5.39 -5.13
C ASP A 120 -26.30 5.44 -6.65
N LYS A 121 -26.02 6.63 -7.22
CA LYS A 121 -25.76 6.73 -8.68
C LYS A 121 -24.52 5.98 -9.11
N VAL A 122 -23.46 5.98 -8.28
CA VAL A 122 -22.21 5.32 -8.62
C VAL A 122 -22.29 3.86 -8.23
N GLY A 123 -22.49 2.99 -9.21
CA GLY A 123 -22.38 1.55 -9.05
C GLY A 123 -20.91 1.12 -8.90
N ALA A 124 -20.68 -0.07 -8.36
CA ALA A 124 -19.33 -0.64 -8.33
C ALA A 124 -18.80 -0.83 -9.74
N GLY A 125 -17.58 -0.38 -10.00
CA GLY A 125 -16.93 -0.45 -11.31
C GLY A 125 -16.59 -1.87 -11.77
N ASP A 126 -16.62 -2.84 -10.86
CA ASP A 126 -16.43 -4.26 -11.12
C ASP A 126 -17.04 -5.08 -9.96
N GLN A 127 -17.19 -6.38 -10.19
CA GLN A 127 -17.36 -7.34 -9.10
C GLN A 127 -16.05 -7.53 -8.34
N GLY A 128 -16.11 -7.92 -7.06
CA GLY A 128 -14.89 -8.23 -6.32
C GLY A 128 -15.11 -8.43 -4.84
N ILE A 129 -14.05 -8.92 -4.19
CA ILE A 129 -13.95 -9.02 -2.74
C ILE A 129 -12.74 -8.22 -2.26
N MET A 130 -12.91 -7.41 -1.22
CA MET A 130 -11.87 -6.57 -0.64
C MET A 130 -11.75 -6.86 0.84
N PHE A 131 -10.52 -6.81 1.35
CA PHE A 131 -10.24 -7.06 2.76
C PHE A 131 -9.59 -5.87 3.42
N GLY A 132 -10.05 -5.57 4.64
CA GLY A 132 -9.41 -4.67 5.57
C GLY A 132 -8.93 -5.44 6.79
N TYR A 133 -7.82 -4.99 7.38
CA TYR A 133 -7.27 -5.59 8.59
C TYR A 133 -6.70 -4.53 9.52
N ALA A 134 -6.79 -4.78 10.82
CA ALA A 134 -6.09 -4.02 11.85
C ALA A 134 -5.78 -4.92 13.06
N CYS A 135 -4.69 -4.60 13.77
CA CYS A 135 -4.31 -5.26 15.02
C CYS A 135 -3.54 -4.30 15.92
N ASP A 136 -3.45 -4.63 17.21
CA ASP A 136 -2.84 -3.80 18.26
C ASP A 136 -1.31 -3.97 18.39
N GLU A 137 -0.63 -4.42 17.34
CA GLU A 137 0.81 -4.73 17.38
C GLU A 137 1.70 -3.48 17.23
N THR A 138 1.22 -2.47 16.51
CA THR A 138 1.94 -1.22 16.25
C THR A 138 1.05 0.00 16.52
N PRO A 139 1.61 1.20 16.72
CA PRO A 139 0.82 2.43 16.93
C PRO A 139 -0.14 2.75 15.78
N GLU A 140 0.23 2.43 14.57
CA GLU A 140 -0.58 2.57 13.37
C GLU A 140 -1.65 1.48 13.19
N LEU A 141 -1.71 0.51 14.12
CA LEU A 141 -2.60 -0.64 14.11
C LEU A 141 -2.39 -1.56 12.89
N MET A 142 -1.12 -1.82 12.57
CA MET A 142 -0.66 -2.72 11.51
C MET A 142 0.07 -3.94 12.09
N PRO A 143 0.12 -5.07 11.38
CA PRO A 143 1.00 -6.18 11.75
C PRO A 143 2.47 -5.75 11.77
N LEU A 144 3.19 -6.11 12.82
CA LEU A 144 4.58 -5.71 13.02
C LEU A 144 5.52 -6.12 11.87
N PRO A 145 5.42 -7.35 11.28
CA PRO A 145 6.35 -7.75 10.22
C PRO A 145 6.30 -6.84 9.00
N ILE A 146 5.10 -6.51 8.50
CA ILE A 146 4.97 -5.63 7.31
C ILE A 146 5.28 -4.17 7.65
N SER A 147 4.85 -3.67 8.82
CA SER A 147 5.18 -2.32 9.26
C SER A 147 6.69 -2.11 9.31
N LEU A 148 7.44 -3.04 9.93
CA LEU A 148 8.88 -2.94 10.01
C LEU A 148 9.55 -3.13 8.63
N ALA A 149 9.05 -4.05 7.78
CA ALA A 149 9.58 -4.22 6.43
C ALA A 149 9.46 -2.92 5.60
N HIS A 150 8.31 -2.22 5.69
CA HIS A 150 8.13 -0.91 5.06
C HIS A 150 9.07 0.17 5.61
N ARG A 151 9.23 0.24 6.94
CA ARG A 151 10.16 1.20 7.58
C ARG A 151 11.60 0.99 7.12
N LEU A 152 12.04 -0.26 6.99
CA LEU A 152 13.37 -0.59 6.47
C LEU A 152 13.52 -0.21 4.99
N ALA A 153 12.55 -0.53 4.15
CA ALA A 153 12.57 -0.21 2.72
C ALA A 153 12.57 1.32 2.48
N ARG A 154 11.76 2.06 3.23
CA ARG A 154 11.75 3.52 3.21
C ARG A 154 13.07 4.10 3.71
N GLY A 155 13.62 3.57 4.80
CA GLY A 155 14.92 3.97 5.34
C GLY A 155 16.06 3.83 4.32
N LEU A 156 16.06 2.75 3.51
CA LEU A 156 17.00 2.59 2.40
C LEU A 156 16.92 3.73 1.38
N ALA A 157 15.71 4.09 0.96
CA ALA A 157 15.51 5.19 0.03
C ALA A 157 15.91 6.55 0.65
N GLU A 158 15.55 6.79 1.91
CA GLU A 158 15.88 8.04 2.61
C GLU A 158 17.39 8.26 2.75
N VAL A 159 18.16 7.26 3.17
CA VAL A 159 19.62 7.39 3.31
C VAL A 159 20.31 7.57 1.95
N ARG A 160 19.76 6.98 0.88
CA ARG A 160 20.20 7.18 -0.49
C ARG A 160 19.92 8.59 -0.98
N HIS A 161 18.69 9.08 -0.85
CA HIS A 161 18.29 10.43 -1.27
C HIS A 161 19.03 11.53 -0.52
N ARG A 162 19.29 11.34 0.77
CA ARG A 162 20.08 12.29 1.59
C ARG A 162 21.58 12.21 1.32
N GLY A 163 22.05 11.23 0.55
CA GLY A 163 23.47 11.01 0.29
C GLY A 163 24.25 10.52 1.51
N CYS A 164 23.58 9.99 2.55
CA CYS A 164 24.26 9.39 3.71
C CYS A 164 25.02 8.12 3.32
N LEU A 165 24.43 7.31 2.44
CA LEU A 165 25.03 6.13 1.85
C LEU A 165 24.99 6.27 0.32
N PRO A 166 25.91 7.06 -0.27
CA PRO A 166 25.84 7.48 -1.67
C PRO A 166 26.08 6.34 -2.68
N TYR A 167 26.59 5.20 -2.22
CA TYR A 167 26.81 4.01 -3.02
C TYR A 167 25.55 3.15 -3.21
N LEU A 168 24.47 3.42 -2.47
CA LEU A 168 23.19 2.73 -2.66
C LEU A 168 22.53 3.17 -3.95
N LEU A 169 21.95 2.21 -4.67
CA LEU A 169 21.17 2.41 -5.89
C LEU A 169 19.68 2.16 -5.62
N PRO A 170 18.76 2.50 -6.55
CA PRO A 170 17.35 2.59 -6.22
C PRO A 170 16.66 1.27 -5.86
N ASP A 171 17.09 0.13 -6.42
CA ASP A 171 16.42 -1.16 -6.21
C ASP A 171 16.79 -1.80 -4.87
N GLY A 172 15.80 -2.37 -4.20
CA GLY A 172 16.01 -3.06 -2.95
C GLY A 172 14.77 -3.75 -2.42
N LYS A 173 15.00 -4.76 -1.57
CA LYS A 173 13.97 -5.55 -0.89
C LYS A 173 14.32 -5.68 0.58
N THR A 174 13.29 -5.75 1.42
CA THR A 174 13.42 -6.02 2.85
C THR A 174 12.49 -7.15 3.24
N GLN A 175 12.91 -7.97 4.20
CA GLN A 175 12.08 -9.03 4.75
C GLN A 175 12.30 -9.08 6.26
N VAL A 176 11.22 -9.27 7.01
CA VAL A 176 11.21 -9.28 8.46
C VAL A 176 10.48 -10.52 8.94
N SER A 177 11.16 -11.32 9.77
CA SER A 177 10.59 -12.48 10.46
C SER A 177 10.43 -12.17 11.93
N VAL A 178 9.22 -12.34 12.46
CA VAL A 178 8.86 -12.07 13.86
C VAL A 178 8.42 -13.36 14.52
N VAL A 179 8.90 -13.62 15.72
CA VAL A 179 8.45 -14.74 16.57
C VAL A 179 7.20 -14.30 17.31
N TYR A 180 6.18 -15.14 17.25
CA TYR A 180 4.92 -14.99 17.99
C TYR A 180 4.79 -16.07 19.05
N GLU A 181 4.30 -15.69 20.22
CA GLU A 181 3.85 -16.60 21.28
C GLU A 181 2.43 -16.19 21.68
N ASP A 182 1.51 -17.17 21.60
CA ASP A 182 0.07 -16.94 21.85
C ASP A 182 -0.50 -15.69 21.14
N ASP A 183 -0.15 -15.57 19.85
CA ASP A 183 -0.54 -14.47 18.96
C ASP A 183 -0.02 -13.07 19.36
N LEU A 184 1.04 -13.02 20.16
CA LEU A 184 1.75 -11.79 20.50
C LEU A 184 3.16 -11.80 19.92
N PRO A 185 3.62 -10.70 19.29
CA PRO A 185 5.00 -10.61 18.82
C PRO A 185 5.96 -10.50 20.02
N VAL A 186 6.96 -11.38 20.10
CA VAL A 186 7.89 -11.47 21.24
C VAL A 186 9.35 -11.26 20.87
N ALA A 187 9.76 -11.52 19.62
CA ALA A 187 11.13 -11.30 19.17
C ALA A 187 11.19 -11.04 17.66
N ILE A 188 12.19 -10.28 17.22
CA ILE A 188 12.55 -10.16 15.81
C ILE A 188 13.61 -11.23 15.53
N ASP A 189 13.25 -12.26 14.76
CA ASP A 189 14.09 -13.40 14.45
C ASP A 189 15.12 -13.09 13.37
N THR A 190 14.63 -12.62 12.22
CA THR A 190 15.46 -12.38 11.04
C THR A 190 15.12 -11.04 10.38
N LEU A 191 16.16 -10.30 10.03
CA LEU A 191 16.09 -9.16 9.10
C LEU A 191 16.91 -9.49 7.85
N LEU A 192 16.29 -9.38 6.68
CA LEU A 192 16.96 -9.50 5.39
C LEU A 192 16.84 -8.19 4.63
N ILE A 193 17.96 -7.65 4.17
CA ILE A 193 18.01 -6.49 3.26
C ILE A 193 18.81 -6.89 2.03
N SER A 194 18.15 -6.86 0.87
CA SER A 194 18.81 -6.92 -0.44
C SER A 194 18.73 -5.54 -1.07
N THR A 195 19.88 -4.91 -1.30
CA THR A 195 19.95 -3.55 -1.82
C THR A 195 20.97 -3.45 -2.94
N GLN A 196 20.58 -2.81 -4.02
CA GLN A 196 21.45 -2.49 -5.15
C GLN A 196 22.51 -1.47 -4.70
N HIS A 197 23.74 -1.66 -5.14
CA HIS A 197 24.89 -0.83 -4.76
C HIS A 197 25.96 -0.73 -5.86
N GLU A 198 26.86 0.23 -5.75
CA GLU A 198 28.03 0.37 -6.60
C GLU A 198 28.95 -0.86 -6.49
N ALA A 199 29.63 -1.20 -7.57
CA ALA A 199 30.53 -2.37 -7.63
C ALA A 199 31.74 -2.28 -6.68
N GLU A 200 32.12 -1.05 -6.32
CA GLU A 200 33.21 -0.71 -5.40
C GLU A 200 32.77 0.40 -4.46
N ILE A 201 33.11 0.29 -3.18
CA ILE A 201 32.80 1.27 -2.13
C ILE A 201 34.08 1.57 -1.35
N ASP A 202 34.55 2.81 -1.37
CA ASP A 202 35.76 3.27 -0.66
C ASP A 202 37.02 2.41 -0.95
N GLY A 203 37.17 1.97 -2.21
CA GLY A 203 38.27 1.10 -2.63
C GLY A 203 38.09 -0.39 -2.32
N ILE A 204 36.95 -0.76 -1.69
CA ILE A 204 36.62 -2.15 -1.38
C ILE A 204 35.80 -2.74 -2.53
N SER A 205 36.32 -3.76 -3.19
CA SER A 205 35.63 -4.49 -4.27
C SER A 205 35.52 -6.00 -4.01
N GLU A 206 36.17 -6.51 -2.95
CA GLU A 206 36.08 -7.91 -2.53
C GLU A 206 34.71 -8.18 -1.92
N ASP A 207 34.03 -9.24 -2.36
CA ASP A 207 32.61 -9.50 -2.07
C ASP A 207 32.29 -9.59 -0.59
N LYS A 208 33.09 -10.29 0.19
CA LYS A 208 32.85 -10.47 1.62
C LYS A 208 33.05 -9.17 2.40
N ALA A 209 34.15 -8.47 2.15
CA ALA A 209 34.45 -7.19 2.79
C ALA A 209 33.42 -6.11 2.44
N LEU A 210 32.96 -6.10 1.17
CA LEU A 210 31.93 -5.19 0.71
C LEU A 210 30.60 -5.43 1.42
N ARG A 211 30.17 -6.70 1.55
CA ARG A 211 28.94 -7.05 2.27
C ARG A 211 29.01 -6.73 3.76
N GLU A 212 30.16 -6.97 4.40
CA GLU A 212 30.39 -6.61 5.81
C GLU A 212 30.28 -5.09 6.01
N LYS A 213 30.87 -4.29 5.13
CA LYS A 213 30.74 -2.83 5.17
C LYS A 213 29.27 -2.41 5.01
N ILE A 214 28.59 -2.89 3.96
CA ILE A 214 27.19 -2.56 3.72
C ILE A 214 26.33 -2.98 4.94
N ALA A 215 26.55 -4.16 5.50
CA ALA A 215 25.78 -4.63 6.65
C ALA A 215 25.96 -3.73 7.88
N ASN A 216 27.18 -3.26 8.16
CA ASN A 216 27.44 -2.34 9.25
C ASN A 216 26.77 -0.98 9.02
N ASP A 217 26.88 -0.43 7.80
CA ASP A 217 26.28 0.85 7.44
C ASP A 217 24.76 0.79 7.52
N LEU A 218 24.15 -0.29 6.98
CA LEU A 218 22.69 -0.48 7.03
C LEU A 218 22.17 -0.67 8.45
N TRP A 219 22.91 -1.38 9.31
CA TRP A 219 22.50 -1.50 10.70
C TRP A 219 22.40 -0.13 11.38
N ASN A 220 23.45 0.67 11.27
CA ASN A 220 23.55 1.96 11.93
C ASN A 220 22.64 3.03 11.34
N HIS A 221 22.48 3.06 10.02
CA HIS A 221 21.78 4.14 9.31
C HIS A 221 20.34 3.80 8.91
N VAL A 222 19.97 2.52 8.89
CA VAL A 222 18.62 2.07 8.48
C VAL A 222 17.92 1.30 9.58
N VAL A 223 18.54 0.23 10.13
CA VAL A 223 17.88 -0.64 11.10
C VAL A 223 17.63 0.07 12.43
N GLU A 224 18.65 0.65 13.03
CA GLU A 224 18.51 1.37 14.31
C GLU A 224 17.52 2.54 14.22
N PRO A 225 17.59 3.45 13.23
CA PRO A 225 16.60 4.52 13.10
C PRO A 225 15.17 4.02 12.85
N ALA A 226 14.98 3.00 12.00
CA ALA A 226 13.67 2.44 11.67
C ALA A 226 12.97 1.77 12.86
N THR A 227 13.72 1.39 13.88
CA THR A 227 13.23 0.67 15.07
C THR A 227 13.29 1.48 16.36
N ALA A 228 13.75 2.74 16.29
CA ALA A 228 14.05 3.56 17.47
C ALA A 228 12.85 3.73 18.43
N ASP A 229 11.65 3.90 17.87
CA ASP A 229 10.38 4.12 18.57
C ASP A 229 9.58 2.82 18.84
N LEU A 230 10.05 1.68 18.33
CA LEU A 230 9.35 0.41 18.52
C LEU A 230 9.58 -0.16 19.93
N ARG A 231 8.53 -0.78 20.47
CA ARG A 231 8.62 -1.53 21.75
C ARG A 231 9.50 -2.76 21.61
N LEU A 232 9.35 -3.49 20.49
CA LEU A 232 10.14 -4.66 20.17
C LEU A 232 11.21 -4.27 19.14
N LYS A 233 12.49 -4.39 19.53
CA LYS A 233 13.64 -4.00 18.70
C LYS A 233 14.47 -5.22 18.32
N PRO A 234 15.12 -5.22 17.14
CA PRO A 234 16.11 -6.23 16.84
C PRO A 234 17.34 -6.04 17.75
N ASP A 235 17.90 -7.15 18.14
CA ASP A 235 19.17 -7.20 18.89
C ASP A 235 20.26 -7.76 17.99
N ARG A 236 21.31 -6.98 17.74
CA ARG A 236 22.40 -7.35 16.84
C ARG A 236 23.10 -8.66 17.23
N SER A 237 23.03 -9.06 18.49
CA SER A 237 23.64 -10.28 18.98
C SER A 237 22.78 -11.53 18.77
N SER A 238 21.45 -11.39 18.67
CA SER A 238 20.49 -12.49 18.60
C SER A 238 19.64 -12.49 17.33
N THR A 239 19.39 -11.32 16.73
CA THR A 239 18.66 -11.22 15.46
C THR A 239 19.56 -11.63 14.30
N ARG A 240 19.11 -12.59 13.49
CA ARG A 240 19.81 -12.97 12.26
C ARG A 240 19.72 -11.85 11.23
N PHE A 241 20.82 -11.14 10.99
CA PHE A 241 20.86 -10.06 10.00
C PHE A 241 21.56 -10.51 8.73
N LEU A 242 20.82 -10.53 7.62
CA LEU A 242 21.27 -10.95 6.29
C LEU A 242 21.30 -9.76 5.34
N VAL A 243 22.43 -9.54 4.68
CA VAL A 243 22.57 -8.49 3.65
C VAL A 243 23.13 -9.10 2.38
N ASN A 244 22.43 -8.92 1.25
CA ASN A 244 22.81 -9.40 -0.07
C ASN A 244 23.38 -10.85 -0.01
N PRO A 245 22.62 -11.84 0.46
CA PRO A 245 23.14 -13.17 0.77
C PRO A 245 23.69 -13.92 -0.45
N THR A 246 23.30 -13.55 -1.65
CA THR A 246 23.77 -14.13 -2.91
C THR A 246 25.07 -13.51 -3.43
N GLY A 247 25.60 -12.47 -2.77
CA GLY A 247 26.77 -11.73 -3.19
C GLY A 247 26.46 -10.30 -3.61
N LYS A 248 27.26 -9.72 -4.50
CA LYS A 248 27.08 -8.37 -5.01
C LYS A 248 25.74 -8.20 -5.72
N PHE A 249 25.07 -7.06 -5.45
CA PHE A 249 23.85 -6.65 -6.15
C PHE A 249 24.10 -5.34 -6.90
N VAL A 250 24.81 -5.42 -8.00
CA VAL A 250 25.20 -4.26 -8.85
C VAL A 250 24.18 -4.03 -9.96
N VAL A 251 23.75 -5.10 -10.64
CA VAL A 251 22.71 -5.04 -11.67
C VAL A 251 21.35 -5.23 -11.01
N GLY A 252 20.50 -4.22 -11.08
CA GLY A 252 19.17 -4.20 -10.49
C GLY A 252 18.22 -3.28 -11.26
N GLY A 253 17.05 -3.05 -10.70
CA GLY A 253 16.00 -2.31 -11.35
C GLY A 253 15.52 -2.98 -12.63
N PRO A 254 14.89 -2.24 -13.57
CA PRO A 254 14.38 -2.79 -14.83
C PRO A 254 15.42 -3.45 -15.75
N GLN A 255 16.71 -3.21 -15.51
CA GLN A 255 17.78 -3.94 -16.19
C GLN A 255 17.92 -5.38 -15.67
N GLY A 256 17.64 -5.59 -14.38
CA GLY A 256 17.74 -6.91 -13.74
C GLY A 256 16.49 -7.76 -13.90
N ASP A 257 15.32 -7.14 -13.82
CA ASP A 257 14.02 -7.80 -13.89
C ASP A 257 12.94 -6.84 -14.42
N ALA A 258 11.96 -7.37 -15.14
CA ALA A 258 10.83 -6.59 -15.63
C ALA A 258 9.85 -6.26 -14.50
N GLY A 259 9.23 -5.07 -14.59
CA GLY A 259 8.19 -4.64 -13.67
C GLY A 259 6.83 -4.52 -14.34
N LEU A 260 5.78 -4.75 -13.55
CA LEU A 260 4.38 -4.53 -13.93
C LEU A 260 3.61 -3.88 -12.78
N THR A 261 2.62 -3.03 -13.13
CA THR A 261 1.65 -2.49 -12.17
C THR A 261 0.87 -3.62 -11.50
N GLY A 262 0.67 -3.53 -10.18
CA GLY A 262 -0.17 -4.46 -9.45
C GLY A 262 0.44 -5.82 -9.16
N ARG A 263 1.76 -5.97 -9.22
CA ARG A 263 2.46 -7.22 -8.86
C ARG A 263 2.99 -7.27 -7.43
N LYS A 264 2.73 -6.25 -6.63
CA LYS A 264 3.12 -6.16 -5.21
C LYS A 264 1.93 -5.95 -4.27
N ILE A 265 0.79 -6.56 -4.61
CA ILE A 265 -0.49 -6.35 -3.91
C ILE A 265 -0.43 -6.77 -2.43
N ILE A 266 0.38 -7.74 -2.07
CA ILE A 266 0.57 -8.17 -0.68
C ILE A 266 1.45 -7.18 0.09
N VAL A 267 2.48 -6.62 -0.57
CA VAL A 267 3.30 -5.52 -0.04
C VAL A 267 2.45 -4.26 0.15
N ASP A 268 1.54 -3.97 -0.77
CA ASP A 268 0.66 -2.80 -0.72
C ASP A 268 -0.33 -2.85 0.44
N THR A 269 -0.59 -4.03 0.99
CA THR A 269 -1.60 -4.26 2.02
C THR A 269 -1.00 -4.71 3.37
N TYR A 270 -1.10 -5.97 3.73
CA TYR A 270 -0.80 -6.45 5.09
C TYR A 270 0.35 -7.45 5.16
N GLY A 271 1.15 -7.61 4.08
CA GLY A 271 2.32 -8.49 4.06
C GLY A 271 1.99 -9.97 4.23
N GLY A 272 0.79 -10.39 3.83
CA GLY A 272 0.32 -11.76 3.96
C GLY A 272 -0.35 -12.09 5.31
N TYR A 273 -0.46 -11.13 6.23
CA TYR A 273 -1.07 -11.35 7.54
C TYR A 273 -2.60 -11.44 7.47
N ALA A 274 -3.22 -10.77 6.51
CA ALA A 274 -4.64 -10.82 6.21
C ALA A 274 -4.90 -11.46 4.85
N ARG A 275 -6.17 -11.86 4.61
CA ARG A 275 -6.64 -12.28 3.29
C ARG A 275 -6.53 -11.15 2.28
N HIS A 276 -6.55 -11.50 1.00
CA HIS A 276 -6.53 -10.54 -0.10
C HIS A 276 -7.50 -10.96 -1.19
N GLY A 277 -8.23 -10.01 -1.76
CA GLY A 277 -9.21 -10.27 -2.83
C GLY A 277 -8.60 -10.40 -4.23
N GLY A 278 -7.33 -10.05 -4.41
CA GLY A 278 -6.61 -10.13 -5.68
C GLY A 278 -6.54 -8.82 -6.46
N GLY A 279 -7.36 -7.81 -6.14
CA GLY A 279 -7.38 -6.52 -6.82
C GLY A 279 -6.16 -5.65 -6.54
N ALA A 280 -5.52 -5.14 -7.58
CA ALA A 280 -4.46 -4.14 -7.47
C ALA A 280 -5.05 -2.73 -7.31
N PHE A 281 -4.28 -1.81 -6.72
CA PHE A 281 -4.70 -0.44 -6.44
C PHE A 281 -4.21 0.56 -7.50
N SER A 282 -2.91 0.56 -7.76
CA SER A 282 -2.25 1.58 -8.58
C SER A 282 -2.82 1.66 -9.99
N GLY A 283 -2.96 2.89 -10.51
CA GLY A 283 -3.51 3.18 -11.83
C GLY A 283 -5.03 3.16 -11.92
N LYS A 284 -5.75 2.82 -10.86
CA LYS A 284 -7.22 2.75 -10.83
C LYS A 284 -7.83 3.99 -10.18
N ASP A 285 -8.80 4.63 -10.87
CA ASP A 285 -9.59 5.69 -10.28
C ASP A 285 -10.54 5.18 -9.19
N PRO A 286 -11.07 6.05 -8.31
CA PRO A 286 -11.83 5.65 -7.12
C PRO A 286 -13.14 4.90 -7.38
N THR A 287 -13.66 4.84 -8.61
CA THR A 287 -14.84 4.04 -8.93
C THR A 287 -14.55 2.55 -8.97
N LYS A 288 -13.28 2.17 -9.09
CA LYS A 288 -12.82 0.79 -8.99
C LYS A 288 -12.77 0.40 -7.51
N VAL A 289 -13.72 -0.43 -7.10
CA VAL A 289 -13.89 -0.89 -5.71
C VAL A 289 -12.70 -1.67 -5.19
N ASP A 290 -11.91 -2.30 -6.05
CA ASP A 290 -10.61 -2.91 -5.69
C ASP A 290 -9.76 -1.96 -4.85
N ARG A 291 -9.76 -0.67 -5.18
CA ARG A 291 -9.02 0.36 -4.48
C ARG A 291 -9.85 1.03 -3.37
N SER A 292 -10.94 1.65 -3.73
CA SER A 292 -11.75 2.46 -2.80
C SER A 292 -12.35 1.64 -1.66
N ALA A 293 -12.90 0.47 -1.97
CA ALA A 293 -13.48 -0.40 -0.94
C ALA A 293 -12.42 -1.12 -0.08
N ALA A 294 -11.21 -1.37 -0.59
CA ALA A 294 -10.10 -1.84 0.25
C ALA A 294 -9.70 -0.78 1.28
N TYR A 295 -9.69 0.51 0.90
CA TYR A 295 -9.45 1.61 1.84
C TYR A 295 -10.58 1.73 2.87
N ALA A 296 -11.83 1.58 2.45
CA ALA A 296 -12.97 1.57 3.35
C ALA A 296 -12.94 0.36 4.31
N ALA A 297 -12.59 -0.82 3.82
CA ALA A 297 -12.43 -2.01 4.67
C ALA A 297 -11.33 -1.83 5.73
N ARG A 298 -10.20 -1.19 5.35
CA ARG A 298 -9.15 -0.79 6.31
C ARG A 298 -9.69 0.19 7.35
N TYR A 299 -10.41 1.21 6.93
CA TYR A 299 -11.01 2.21 7.82
C TYR A 299 -11.92 1.56 8.86
N VAL A 300 -12.79 0.65 8.44
CA VAL A 300 -13.68 -0.12 9.32
C VAL A 300 -12.90 -0.99 10.30
N ALA A 301 -11.96 -1.79 9.82
CA ALA A 301 -11.15 -2.67 10.66
C ALA A 301 -10.36 -1.88 11.70
N LYS A 302 -9.74 -0.77 11.27
CA LYS A 302 -8.99 0.13 12.15
C LYS A 302 -9.88 0.79 13.20
N ALA A 303 -11.09 1.23 12.83
CA ALA A 303 -12.05 1.84 13.76
C ALA A 303 -12.46 0.88 14.87
N ILE A 304 -12.72 -0.39 14.55
CA ILE A 304 -13.10 -1.43 15.53
C ILE A 304 -11.95 -1.64 16.55
N VAL A 305 -10.70 -1.77 16.07
CA VAL A 305 -9.55 -1.96 16.95
C VAL A 305 -9.27 -0.69 17.78
N ALA A 306 -9.33 0.50 17.16
CA ALA A 306 -9.14 1.78 17.86
C ALA A 306 -10.23 2.05 18.91
N ALA A 307 -11.46 1.58 18.70
CA ALA A 307 -12.53 1.63 19.69
C ALA A 307 -12.32 0.66 20.87
N GLY A 308 -11.34 -0.24 20.79
CA GLY A 308 -11.07 -1.26 21.80
C GLY A 308 -12.08 -2.42 21.79
N LEU A 309 -12.83 -2.60 20.70
CA LEU A 309 -13.84 -3.65 20.54
C LEU A 309 -13.24 -5.00 20.19
N ALA A 310 -12.04 -5.02 19.59
CA ALA A 310 -11.27 -6.22 19.32
C ALA A 310 -9.78 -5.86 19.33
N ARG A 311 -8.90 -6.85 19.57
CA ARG A 311 -7.45 -6.66 19.44
C ARG A 311 -6.97 -6.80 17.99
N LYS A 312 -7.67 -7.61 17.21
CA LYS A 312 -7.45 -7.78 15.77
C LYS A 312 -8.78 -8.00 15.06
N THR A 313 -8.91 -7.45 13.88
CA THR A 313 -10.14 -7.51 13.08
C THR A 313 -9.80 -7.59 11.60
N GLU A 314 -10.48 -8.49 10.91
CA GLU A 314 -10.52 -8.56 9.45
C GLU A 314 -11.94 -8.26 8.97
N VAL A 315 -12.06 -7.42 7.95
CA VAL A 315 -13.33 -7.04 7.33
C VAL A 315 -13.29 -7.44 5.87
N GLN A 316 -14.30 -8.20 5.41
CA GLN A 316 -14.51 -8.47 4.01
C GLN A 316 -15.69 -7.68 3.48
N LEU A 317 -15.50 -7.01 2.35
CA LEU A 317 -16.55 -6.37 1.57
C LEU A 317 -16.63 -7.06 0.21
N SER A 318 -17.84 -7.26 -0.32
CA SER A 318 -18.00 -7.74 -1.69
C SER A 318 -19.01 -6.91 -2.46
N TYR A 319 -18.76 -6.76 -3.76
CA TYR A 319 -19.59 -5.97 -4.68
C TYR A 319 -19.90 -6.77 -5.93
N ALA A 320 -21.03 -6.42 -6.56
CA ALA A 320 -21.37 -6.81 -7.91
C ALA A 320 -21.23 -5.59 -8.83
N ILE A 321 -20.79 -5.79 -10.08
CA ILE A 321 -20.68 -4.72 -11.05
C ILE A 321 -22.01 -3.99 -11.22
N GLY A 322 -21.99 -2.65 -11.28
CA GLY A 322 -23.18 -1.83 -11.49
C GLY A 322 -24.13 -1.77 -10.29
N VAL A 323 -23.78 -2.31 -9.11
CA VAL A 323 -24.59 -2.25 -7.89
C VAL A 323 -23.89 -1.36 -6.86
N ALA A 324 -24.64 -0.44 -6.24
CA ALA A 324 -24.09 0.49 -5.26
C ALA A 324 -23.90 -0.17 -3.88
N LYS A 325 -24.86 -0.97 -3.43
CA LYS A 325 -24.76 -1.59 -2.11
C LYS A 325 -23.83 -2.81 -2.12
N PRO A 326 -22.99 -2.99 -1.07
CA PRO A 326 -22.23 -4.22 -0.91
C PRO A 326 -23.15 -5.44 -0.92
N VAL A 327 -22.75 -6.49 -1.66
CA VAL A 327 -23.47 -7.78 -1.69
C VAL A 327 -23.32 -8.51 -0.36
N SER A 328 -22.17 -8.38 0.30
CA SER A 328 -21.92 -8.91 1.63
C SER A 328 -20.90 -8.10 2.42
N ILE A 329 -21.07 -8.12 3.75
CA ILE A 329 -20.16 -7.55 4.74
C ILE A 329 -19.92 -8.65 5.77
N LEU A 330 -18.65 -8.98 6.03
CA LEU A 330 -18.25 -9.92 7.07
C LEU A 330 -17.20 -9.27 7.96
N VAL A 331 -17.37 -9.39 9.27
CA VAL A 331 -16.37 -8.99 10.27
C VAL A 331 -15.90 -10.21 11.04
N GLU A 332 -14.59 -10.42 11.11
CA GLU A 332 -13.97 -11.50 11.87
C GLU A 332 -13.01 -10.91 12.91
N SER A 333 -13.27 -11.20 14.18
CA SER A 333 -12.47 -10.72 15.32
C SER A 333 -11.47 -11.73 15.87
N PHE A 334 -11.41 -12.95 15.28
CA PHE A 334 -10.51 -14.04 15.72
C PHE A 334 -10.64 -14.38 17.22
N GLY A 335 -11.84 -14.23 17.78
CA GLY A 335 -12.09 -14.47 19.19
C GLY A 335 -11.45 -13.43 20.13
N THR A 336 -11.01 -12.28 19.64
CA THR A 336 -10.39 -11.22 20.46
C THR A 336 -11.37 -10.13 20.89
N SER A 337 -12.64 -10.25 20.51
CA SER A 337 -13.75 -9.36 20.89
C SER A 337 -14.63 -9.97 21.98
N GLN A 338 -15.28 -9.12 22.78
CA GLN A 338 -16.37 -9.50 23.67
C GLN A 338 -17.71 -9.61 22.93
N LEU A 339 -17.83 -8.94 21.78
CA LEU A 339 -18.98 -9.01 20.90
C LEU A 339 -18.83 -10.19 19.93
N SER A 340 -19.96 -10.76 19.52
CA SER A 340 -19.95 -11.74 18.44
C SER A 340 -19.59 -11.09 17.09
N ASN A 341 -19.08 -11.88 16.14
CA ASN A 341 -18.81 -11.38 14.79
C ASN A 341 -20.09 -10.84 14.10
N SER A 342 -21.27 -11.41 14.41
CA SER A 342 -22.56 -10.91 13.93
C SER A 342 -22.91 -9.55 14.49
N ASP A 343 -22.65 -9.29 15.78
CA ASP A 343 -22.90 -7.99 16.41
C ASP A 343 -21.96 -6.93 15.85
N LEU A 344 -20.67 -7.27 15.65
CA LEU A 344 -19.71 -6.39 15.00
C LEU A 344 -20.13 -6.08 13.55
N THR A 345 -20.64 -7.06 12.81
CA THR A 345 -21.14 -6.86 11.45
C THR A 345 -22.36 -5.93 11.45
N ALA A 346 -23.28 -6.08 12.38
CA ALA A 346 -24.45 -5.20 12.53
C ALA A 346 -24.02 -3.75 12.84
N LEU A 347 -23.05 -3.55 13.75
CA LEU A 347 -22.49 -2.23 14.03
C LEU A 347 -21.87 -1.59 12.78
N VAL A 348 -21.17 -2.38 11.96
CA VAL A 348 -20.59 -1.88 10.71
C VAL A 348 -21.69 -1.45 9.74
N GLN A 349 -22.74 -2.24 9.58
CA GLN A 349 -23.87 -1.91 8.71
C GLN A 349 -24.63 -0.66 9.17
N GLU A 350 -24.68 -0.39 10.45
CA GLU A 350 -25.37 0.77 11.01
C GLU A 350 -24.53 2.07 10.89
N HIS A 351 -23.21 1.98 11.06
CA HIS A 351 -22.38 3.16 11.22
C HIS A 351 -21.50 3.53 10.02
N PHE A 352 -21.42 2.67 8.99
CA PHE A 352 -20.59 2.92 7.83
C PHE A 352 -21.41 2.84 6.53
N ASP A 353 -21.32 3.90 5.74
CA ASP A 353 -21.85 3.88 4.37
C ASP A 353 -20.76 3.35 3.42
N LEU A 354 -20.93 2.11 3.00
CA LEU A 354 -19.95 1.38 2.18
C LEU A 354 -20.33 1.36 0.69
N ARG A 355 -21.26 2.20 0.24
CA ARG A 355 -21.53 2.43 -1.17
C ARG A 355 -20.34 3.12 -1.84
N PRO A 356 -19.95 2.76 -3.07
CA PRO A 356 -18.80 3.36 -3.76
C PRO A 356 -18.84 4.89 -3.80
N GLY A 357 -20.02 5.48 -4.09
CA GLY A 357 -20.22 6.94 -4.08
C GLY A 357 -19.93 7.56 -2.72
N ALA A 358 -20.43 6.95 -1.64
CA ALA A 358 -20.23 7.42 -0.28
C ALA A 358 -18.75 7.33 0.14
N ILE A 359 -18.06 6.24 -0.19
CA ILE A 359 -16.62 6.07 0.07
C ILE A 359 -15.81 7.16 -0.62
N ILE A 360 -16.09 7.40 -1.91
CA ILE A 360 -15.40 8.41 -2.72
C ILE A 360 -15.55 9.79 -2.10
N GLU A 361 -16.76 10.17 -1.67
CA GLU A 361 -17.04 11.47 -1.05
C GLU A 361 -16.43 11.57 0.36
N THR A 362 -16.62 10.56 1.21
CA THR A 362 -16.12 10.55 2.59
C THR A 362 -14.60 10.74 2.63
N PHE A 363 -13.89 10.10 1.74
CA PHE A 363 -12.42 10.21 1.68
C PHE A 363 -11.93 11.29 0.71
N GLY A 364 -12.79 11.95 -0.06
CA GLY A 364 -12.41 12.98 -1.03
C GLY A 364 -11.53 12.45 -2.17
N LEU A 365 -11.64 11.17 -2.51
CA LEU A 365 -10.68 10.47 -3.37
C LEU A 365 -10.49 11.09 -4.77
N ARG A 366 -11.49 11.76 -5.30
CA ARG A 366 -11.41 12.43 -6.62
C ARG A 366 -10.69 13.77 -6.57
N THR A 367 -10.72 14.45 -5.42
CA THR A 367 -10.22 15.83 -5.26
C THR A 367 -8.88 15.92 -4.54
N LEU A 368 -8.48 14.88 -3.82
CA LEU A 368 -7.20 14.84 -3.12
C LEU A 368 -5.98 15.11 -4.02
N PRO A 369 -5.89 14.61 -5.26
CA PRO A 369 -4.78 14.96 -6.15
C PRO A 369 -4.66 16.46 -6.38
N GLN A 370 -5.76 17.15 -6.70
CA GLN A 370 -5.76 18.60 -6.87
C GLN A 370 -5.41 19.36 -5.59
N GLN A 371 -6.00 18.96 -4.45
CA GLN A 371 -5.77 19.58 -3.14
C GLN A 371 -4.32 19.43 -2.65
N ARG A 372 -3.62 18.39 -3.10
CA ARG A 372 -2.23 18.09 -2.75
C ARG A 372 -1.23 18.42 -3.86
N GLY A 373 -1.59 19.34 -4.76
CA GLY A 373 -0.68 19.83 -5.79
C GLY A 373 -0.33 18.83 -6.88
N GLY A 374 -1.24 17.90 -7.20
CA GLY A 374 -1.05 16.89 -8.25
C GLY A 374 -0.27 15.66 -7.82
N ARG A 375 -0.19 15.41 -6.49
CA ARG A 375 0.59 14.29 -5.98
C ARG A 375 -0.03 13.71 -4.70
N PHE A 376 -0.86 12.69 -4.87
CA PHE A 376 -1.51 11.96 -3.78
C PHE A 376 -1.35 10.44 -3.95
N TYR A 377 -1.87 9.87 -5.03
CA TYR A 377 -1.82 8.44 -5.28
C TYR A 377 -0.40 7.93 -5.50
N ARG A 378 0.43 8.69 -6.20
CA ARG A 378 1.84 8.38 -6.37
C ARG A 378 2.58 8.25 -5.03
N ASP A 379 2.26 9.07 -4.03
CA ASP A 379 2.95 9.06 -2.74
C ASP A 379 2.63 7.82 -1.90
N ILE A 380 1.49 7.18 -2.15
CA ILE A 380 1.10 5.91 -1.49
C ILE A 380 1.46 4.67 -2.30
N ALA A 381 1.89 4.82 -3.55
CA ALA A 381 2.23 3.70 -4.43
C ALA A 381 3.47 2.90 -4.01
N ALA A 382 4.25 3.40 -3.03
CA ALA A 382 5.38 2.69 -2.43
C ALA A 382 5.27 2.69 -0.91
N TYR A 383 5.82 1.64 -0.27
CA TYR A 383 5.86 1.46 1.18
C TYR A 383 4.50 1.22 1.84
N GLY A 384 3.55 0.65 1.09
CA GLY A 384 2.21 0.28 1.55
C GLY A 384 1.19 1.40 1.50
N HIS A 385 -0.09 1.03 1.35
CA HIS A 385 -1.23 1.95 1.31
C HIS A 385 -1.87 2.14 2.70
N PHE A 386 -1.44 1.36 3.69
CA PHE A 386 -1.99 1.34 5.05
C PHE A 386 -0.91 1.58 6.10
N GLY A 387 -1.34 2.13 7.26
CA GLY A 387 -0.42 2.41 8.36
C GLY A 387 0.57 3.56 8.10
N ARG A 388 0.28 4.44 7.15
CA ARG A 388 1.13 5.55 6.73
C ARG A 388 0.90 6.79 7.57
N SER A 389 1.48 6.83 8.77
CA SER A 389 1.40 7.99 9.66
C SER A 389 2.11 9.25 9.14
N ASP A 390 2.98 9.08 8.13
CA ASP A 390 3.69 10.15 7.43
C ASP A 390 2.83 10.89 6.39
N LEU A 391 1.68 10.27 5.99
CA LEU A 391 0.85 10.77 4.90
C LEU A 391 -0.57 11.02 5.40
N ASN A 392 -1.04 11.88 5.96
CA ASN A 392 -2.39 12.24 6.39
C ASN A 392 -3.52 11.62 5.53
N LEU A 393 -3.68 10.29 5.61
CA LEU A 393 -4.60 9.54 4.76
C LEU A 393 -5.99 9.47 5.38
N PRO A 394 -7.07 9.77 4.64
CA PRO A 394 -8.44 9.82 5.18
C PRO A 394 -8.89 8.51 5.83
N TRP A 395 -8.52 7.37 5.28
CA TRP A 395 -8.87 6.04 5.82
C TRP A 395 -8.01 5.60 7.03
N GLU A 396 -7.03 6.38 7.41
CA GLU A 396 -6.22 6.16 8.61
C GLU A 396 -6.67 7.04 9.79
N ASP A 397 -7.47 8.08 9.59
CA ASP A 397 -8.06 8.87 10.67
C ASP A 397 -9.42 8.29 11.10
N VAL A 398 -9.39 7.47 12.14
CA VAL A 398 -10.57 6.81 12.70
C VAL A 398 -11.03 7.40 14.04
N SER A 399 -10.45 8.52 14.44
CA SER A 399 -10.64 9.10 15.79
C SER A 399 -12.12 9.31 16.16
N THR A 400 -12.87 9.94 15.26
CA THR A 400 -14.30 10.24 15.48
C THR A 400 -15.16 8.99 15.46
N ILE A 401 -15.00 8.13 14.44
CA ILE A 401 -15.84 6.94 14.31
C ILE A 401 -15.55 5.90 15.40
N ALA A 402 -14.30 5.78 15.86
CA ALA A 402 -13.97 4.91 16.97
C ALA A 402 -14.67 5.32 18.27
N GLN A 403 -14.81 6.62 18.53
CA GLN A 403 -15.57 7.13 19.66
C GLN A 403 -17.08 6.81 19.54
N THR A 404 -17.64 6.97 18.33
CA THR A 404 -19.03 6.62 18.05
C THR A 404 -19.31 5.14 18.32
N LEU A 405 -18.45 4.24 17.81
CA LEU A 405 -18.57 2.79 18.03
C LEU A 405 -18.49 2.44 19.53
N LYS A 406 -17.58 3.08 20.27
CA LYS A 406 -17.44 2.86 21.71
C LYS A 406 -18.67 3.29 22.49
N GLN A 407 -19.32 4.39 22.11
CA GLN A 407 -20.56 4.85 22.73
C GLN A 407 -21.73 3.92 22.42
N ALA A 408 -21.92 3.55 21.15
CA ALA A 408 -22.98 2.63 20.71
C ALA A 408 -22.93 1.29 21.46
N THR A 409 -21.74 0.73 21.63
CA THR A 409 -21.57 -0.53 22.39
C THR A 409 -21.81 -0.38 23.90
N ALA A 410 -21.46 0.76 24.50
CA ALA A 410 -21.77 1.02 25.91
C ALA A 410 -23.28 1.13 26.18
N ASP A 411 -24.03 1.66 25.22
CA ASP A 411 -25.51 1.78 25.32
C ASP A 411 -26.20 0.42 25.13
N LEU A 412 -25.67 -0.44 24.21
CA LEU A 412 -26.14 -1.83 24.07
C LEU A 412 -25.96 -2.63 25.37
N ALA A 413 -24.84 -2.50 26.04
CA ALA A 413 -24.57 -3.17 27.32
C ALA A 413 -25.52 -2.72 28.43
N ARG A 414 -25.93 -1.44 28.47
CA ARG A 414 -26.88 -0.88 29.45
C ARG A 414 -28.32 -1.34 29.19
N THR A 415 -28.73 -1.49 27.95
CA THR A 415 -30.09 -1.92 27.58
C THR A 415 -30.26 -3.44 27.73
N GLY A 416 -29.22 -4.25 27.39
CA GLY A 416 -29.25 -5.70 27.55
C GLY A 416 -29.22 -6.19 29.01
N SER A 417 -28.82 -5.36 29.97
CA SER A 417 -28.86 -5.68 31.42
C SER A 417 -30.22 -5.41 32.08
N ARG A 418 -31.25 -4.95 31.35
CA ARG A 418 -32.59 -4.63 31.83
C ARG A 418 -33.67 -5.61 31.35
N GLY A 419 -33.27 -6.73 30.69
CA GLY A 419 -34.17 -7.76 30.19
C GLY A 419 -34.19 -9.02 31.05
#